data_b16f58a14cfb7b37ce40a3ae55da6caa
#
_entry.id   b16f58a14cfb7b37ce40a3ae55da6caa
#
_cell.length_a   1.000
_cell.length_b   1.000
_cell.length_c   1.000
_cell.angle_alpha   90.00
_cell.angle_beta   90.00
_cell.angle_gamma   90.00
#
_symmetry.space_group_name_H-M   'P 1'
#
loop_
_entity.id
_entity.type
_entity.pdbx_description
1 polymer ?
#
loop_
_entity_poly.entity_id
_entity_poly.type
_entity_poly.pdbx_seq_one_letter_code
_entity_poly.pdbx_strand_id
1 'polypeptide(L)'
;MKIGIIDDDTHFSQVIKNKIEENTCFSKSSIDVFNNDFKSLQLKDSDYLFIDILLMKDNGITIAKSIDNKNTRIIFMSSNETLVYDCFDIALYFFIRKTSYEDDLERLFIKIDKDQAENHKQYLVDKKNNQYINLKDIIYVQSHRNTCTFYTEDNEYVQYTTLKKCSEELCSNVAFYKINSYTIINFKYVTKINNQNVTLMNSQTFNVSRKSKDIIEKYHAYRRYIQ
;
A
#
# COMPACT_ATOMS: atom_id res chain seq x y z
N MET A 1 3.80 -12.71 -8.49
CA MET A 1 3.63 -11.29 -8.87
C MET A 1 3.93 -11.14 -10.35
N LYS A 2 3.31 -10.17 -11.00
CA LYS A 2 3.56 -9.86 -12.41
C LYS A 2 4.25 -8.51 -12.50
N ILE A 3 5.39 -8.46 -13.19
CA ILE A 3 6.24 -7.28 -13.30
C ILE A 3 6.38 -6.92 -14.77
N GLY A 4 6.16 -5.66 -15.11
CA GLY A 4 6.44 -5.12 -16.43
C GLY A 4 7.66 -4.19 -16.37
N ILE A 5 8.50 -4.24 -17.41
CA ILE A 5 9.62 -3.32 -17.60
C ILE A 5 9.47 -2.68 -18.98
N ILE A 6 9.38 -1.36 -19.03
CA ILE A 6 9.27 -0.57 -20.27
C ILE A 6 10.49 0.32 -20.35
N ASP A 7 11.37 0.03 -21.29
CA ASP A 7 12.60 0.79 -21.53
C ASP A 7 13.07 0.49 -22.98
N ASP A 8 13.39 1.49 -23.76
CA ASP A 8 13.91 1.33 -25.12
C ASP A 8 15.41 0.96 -25.14
N ASP A 9 16.11 1.17 -24.03
CA ASP A 9 17.44 0.62 -23.82
C ASP A 9 17.35 -0.88 -23.44
N THR A 10 17.55 -1.74 -24.44
CA THR A 10 17.49 -3.21 -24.26
C THR A 10 18.55 -3.73 -23.30
N HIS A 11 19.69 -3.07 -23.20
CA HIS A 11 20.75 -3.45 -22.26
C HIS A 11 20.33 -3.11 -20.83
N PHE A 12 19.86 -1.89 -20.59
CA PHE A 12 19.44 -1.48 -19.25
C PHE A 12 18.22 -2.26 -18.76
N SER A 13 17.24 -2.50 -19.64
CA SER A 13 16.07 -3.34 -19.28
C SER A 13 16.46 -4.76 -18.88
N GLN A 14 17.49 -5.34 -19.52
CA GLN A 14 18.02 -6.66 -19.14
C GLN A 14 18.76 -6.61 -17.80
N VAL A 15 19.53 -5.55 -17.52
CA VAL A 15 20.19 -5.34 -16.23
C VAL A 15 19.15 -5.29 -15.10
N ILE A 16 18.09 -4.48 -15.25
CA ILE A 16 17.01 -4.38 -14.25
C ILE A 16 16.33 -5.73 -14.07
N LYS A 17 16.00 -6.44 -15.17
CA LYS A 17 15.41 -7.76 -15.10
C LYS A 17 16.25 -8.74 -14.29
N ASN A 18 17.55 -8.83 -14.56
CA ASN A 18 18.46 -9.72 -13.84
C ASN A 18 18.49 -9.40 -12.34
N LYS A 19 18.58 -8.11 -11.98
CA LYS A 19 18.59 -7.67 -10.58
C LYS A 19 17.27 -8.01 -9.86
N ILE A 20 16.13 -7.94 -10.53
CA ILE A 20 14.84 -8.36 -9.99
C ILE A 20 14.80 -9.89 -9.81
N GLU A 21 15.27 -10.67 -10.78
CA GLU A 21 15.30 -12.14 -10.71
C GLU A 21 16.23 -12.66 -9.60
N GLU A 22 17.34 -11.96 -9.32
CA GLU A 22 18.26 -12.29 -8.22
C GLU A 22 17.66 -12.04 -6.84
N ASN A 23 16.62 -11.20 -6.74
CA ASN A 23 16.03 -10.82 -5.46
C ASN A 23 14.96 -11.82 -4.99
N THR A 24 15.08 -12.27 -3.75
CA THR A 24 14.19 -13.27 -3.15
C THR A 24 12.72 -12.87 -3.08
N CYS A 25 12.43 -11.56 -2.96
CA CYS A 25 11.05 -11.03 -2.96
C CYS A 25 10.29 -11.38 -4.23
N PHE A 26 11.00 -11.57 -5.34
CA PHE A 26 10.45 -11.78 -6.66
C PHE A 26 10.65 -13.20 -7.21
N SER A 27 11.10 -14.14 -6.38
CA SER A 27 11.47 -15.52 -6.79
C SER A 27 10.37 -16.31 -7.52
N LYS A 28 9.10 -15.88 -7.42
CA LYS A 28 7.93 -16.47 -8.09
C LYS A 28 7.22 -15.48 -9.02
N SER A 29 7.92 -14.46 -9.46
CA SER A 29 7.33 -13.41 -10.32
C SER A 29 7.52 -13.75 -11.79
N SER A 30 6.57 -13.38 -12.63
CA SER A 30 6.74 -13.31 -14.08
C SER A 30 7.20 -11.89 -14.45
N ILE A 31 8.19 -11.78 -15.33
CA ILE A 31 8.75 -10.50 -15.76
C ILE A 31 8.61 -10.37 -17.26
N ASP A 32 7.82 -9.41 -17.71
CA ASP A 32 7.63 -9.06 -19.09
C ASP A 32 8.43 -7.80 -19.42
N VAL A 33 9.26 -7.83 -20.48
CA VAL A 33 10.09 -6.69 -20.92
C VAL A 33 9.56 -6.17 -22.26
N PHE A 34 9.34 -4.86 -22.34
CA PHE A 34 8.81 -4.16 -23.50
C PHE A 34 9.78 -3.07 -23.95
N ASN A 35 10.46 -3.27 -25.08
CA ASN A 35 11.47 -2.33 -25.56
C ASN A 35 10.93 -1.37 -26.64
N ASN A 36 9.96 -1.77 -27.47
CA ASN A 36 9.50 -0.93 -28.57
C ASN A 36 7.99 -0.99 -28.85
N ASP A 37 7.32 -2.09 -28.54
CA ASP A 37 5.89 -2.29 -28.80
C ASP A 37 5.20 -2.81 -27.56
N PHE A 38 4.46 -1.95 -26.87
CA PHE A 38 3.62 -2.33 -25.76
C PHE A 38 2.18 -1.87 -26.01
N LYS A 39 1.23 -2.73 -25.69
CA LYS A 39 -0.19 -2.37 -25.68
C LYS A 39 -0.59 -2.11 -24.24
N SER A 40 -1.28 -1.00 -23.99
CA SER A 40 -1.76 -0.62 -22.65
C SER A 40 -2.55 -1.74 -21.92
N LEU A 41 -3.21 -2.63 -22.69
CA LEU A 41 -3.91 -3.80 -22.15
C LEU A 41 -2.97 -4.80 -21.45
N GLN A 42 -1.73 -4.96 -21.91
CA GLN A 42 -0.77 -5.91 -21.34
C GLN A 42 -0.21 -5.43 -20.00
N LEU A 43 -0.28 -4.13 -19.74
CA LEU A 43 0.29 -3.48 -18.54
C LEU A 43 -0.70 -3.45 -17.37
N LYS A 44 -2.00 -3.55 -17.62
CA LYS A 44 -3.07 -3.42 -16.61
C LYS A 44 -3.04 -4.47 -15.52
N ASP A 45 -2.46 -5.63 -15.78
CA ASP A 45 -2.40 -6.74 -14.82
C ASP A 45 -1.07 -6.81 -14.05
N SER A 46 -0.19 -5.82 -14.22
CA SER A 46 1.09 -5.80 -13.52
C SER A 46 0.93 -5.33 -12.08
N ASP A 47 1.57 -6.05 -11.14
CA ASP A 47 1.67 -5.62 -9.74
C ASP A 47 2.67 -4.48 -9.59
N TYR A 48 3.77 -4.56 -10.34
CA TYR A 48 4.82 -3.54 -10.43
C TYR A 48 5.13 -3.23 -11.88
N LEU A 49 5.31 -1.95 -12.19
CA LEU A 49 5.65 -1.50 -13.53
C LEU A 49 6.82 -0.52 -13.47
N PHE A 50 7.95 -0.97 -14.01
CA PHE A 50 9.16 -0.17 -14.17
C PHE A 50 9.07 0.54 -15.53
N ILE A 51 9.13 1.86 -15.56
CA ILE A 51 8.92 2.66 -16.77
C ILE A 51 10.05 3.65 -16.93
N ASP A 52 10.79 3.60 -18.04
CA ASP A 52 11.64 4.74 -18.43
C ASP A 52 10.77 5.95 -18.77
N ILE A 53 11.12 7.10 -18.22
CA ILE A 53 10.42 8.35 -18.51
C ILE A 53 10.72 8.81 -19.95
N LEU A 54 11.96 8.65 -20.40
CA LEU A 54 12.43 9.14 -21.70
C LEU A 54 12.51 8.00 -22.72
N LEU A 55 11.39 7.66 -23.32
CA LEU A 55 11.30 6.68 -24.41
C LEU A 55 11.42 7.38 -25.77
N MET A 56 12.01 6.71 -26.77
CA MET A 56 12.22 7.29 -28.11
C MET A 56 10.94 7.77 -28.79
N LYS A 57 9.83 7.08 -28.59
CA LYS A 57 8.55 7.34 -29.28
C LYS A 57 7.46 7.89 -28.37
N ASP A 58 7.61 7.69 -27.06
CA ASP A 58 6.56 7.98 -26.07
C ASP A 58 7.17 8.60 -24.81
N ASN A 59 6.32 9.10 -23.94
CA ASN A 59 6.71 9.58 -22.63
C ASN A 59 6.16 8.63 -21.57
N GLY A 60 7.04 8.05 -20.74
CA GLY A 60 6.69 7.10 -19.68
C GLY A 60 5.64 7.63 -18.70
N ILE A 61 5.63 8.94 -18.44
CA ILE A 61 4.62 9.61 -17.61
C ILE A 61 3.24 9.51 -18.26
N THR A 62 3.15 9.71 -19.58
CA THR A 62 1.88 9.59 -20.34
C THR A 62 1.37 8.15 -20.30
N ILE A 63 2.28 7.18 -20.45
CA ILE A 63 1.94 5.77 -20.34
C ILE A 63 1.38 5.47 -18.96
N ALA A 64 2.06 5.87 -17.90
CA ALA A 64 1.63 5.66 -16.52
C ALA A 64 0.23 6.26 -16.26
N LYS A 65 -0.06 7.46 -16.77
CA LYS A 65 -1.39 8.10 -16.67
C LYS A 65 -2.50 7.32 -17.39
N SER A 66 -2.16 6.53 -18.40
CA SER A 66 -3.14 5.70 -19.15
C SER A 66 -3.50 4.39 -18.42
N ILE A 67 -2.78 4.03 -17.37
CA ILE A 67 -2.99 2.82 -16.59
C ILE A 67 -4.07 3.06 -15.56
N ASP A 68 -5.29 2.62 -15.87
CA ASP A 68 -6.44 2.70 -14.97
C ASP A 68 -6.48 1.49 -14.01
N ASN A 69 -5.38 1.29 -13.26
CA ASN A 69 -5.33 0.26 -12.23
C ASN A 69 -4.65 0.82 -10.96
N LYS A 70 -5.46 1.14 -9.96
CA LYS A 70 -5.00 1.68 -8.67
C LYS A 70 -4.09 0.72 -7.86
N ASN A 71 -4.03 -0.56 -8.24
CA ASN A 71 -3.22 -1.56 -7.57
C ASN A 71 -1.83 -1.71 -8.18
N THR A 72 -1.60 -1.22 -9.41
CA THR A 72 -0.29 -1.24 -10.05
C THR A 72 0.63 -0.20 -9.40
N ARG A 73 1.79 -0.63 -8.93
CA ARG A 73 2.83 0.23 -8.35
C ARG A 73 3.76 0.71 -9.46
N ILE A 74 3.72 2.01 -9.73
CA ILE A 74 4.54 2.64 -10.77
C ILE A 74 5.92 2.99 -10.21
N ILE A 75 6.96 2.50 -10.86
CA ILE A 75 8.36 2.78 -10.58
C ILE A 75 8.95 3.44 -11.82
N PHE A 76 9.26 4.71 -11.74
CA PHE A 76 9.93 5.39 -12.85
C PHE A 76 11.42 5.18 -12.81
N MET A 77 12.02 5.11 -14.00
CA MET A 77 13.46 5.07 -14.22
C MET A 77 13.85 6.25 -15.10
N SER A 78 14.97 6.93 -14.80
CA SER A 78 15.49 7.98 -15.68
C SER A 78 16.95 8.25 -15.43
N SER A 79 17.69 8.64 -16.49
CA SER A 79 19.02 9.24 -16.37
C SER A 79 18.99 10.70 -15.94
N ASN A 80 17.83 11.37 -16.07
CA ASN A 80 17.61 12.75 -15.64
C ASN A 80 16.83 12.78 -14.32
N GLU A 81 17.53 13.06 -13.23
CA GLU A 81 16.95 13.08 -11.87
C GLU A 81 15.90 14.18 -11.68
N THR A 82 15.99 15.29 -12.45
CA THR A 82 15.03 16.40 -12.31
C THR A 82 13.61 16.02 -12.72
N LEU A 83 13.45 14.99 -13.55
CA LEU A 83 12.12 14.51 -13.98
C LEU A 83 11.31 13.89 -12.86
N VAL A 84 11.88 13.64 -11.68
CA VAL A 84 11.11 13.22 -10.50
C VAL A 84 10.01 14.22 -10.14
N TYR A 85 10.24 15.50 -10.38
CA TYR A 85 9.24 16.55 -10.11
C TYR A 85 8.00 16.43 -11.02
N ASP A 86 8.17 15.96 -12.25
CA ASP A 86 7.07 15.78 -13.21
C ASP A 86 6.20 14.55 -12.88
N CYS A 87 6.68 13.69 -11.96
CA CYS A 87 5.99 12.48 -11.55
C CYS A 87 5.02 12.69 -10.36
N PHE A 88 5.02 13.85 -9.70
CA PHE A 88 4.22 14.08 -8.49
C PHE A 88 2.69 14.03 -8.72
N ASP A 89 2.23 14.25 -9.93
CA ASP A 89 0.80 14.13 -10.30
C ASP A 89 0.35 12.67 -10.49
N ILE A 90 1.27 11.73 -10.36
CA ILE A 90 1.00 10.29 -10.48
C ILE A 90 1.21 9.67 -9.10
N ALA A 91 0.47 8.59 -8.79
CA ALA A 91 0.72 7.79 -7.60
C ALA A 91 2.06 7.04 -7.74
N LEU A 92 3.17 7.80 -7.67
CA LEU A 92 4.53 7.30 -7.76
C LEU A 92 4.83 6.38 -6.58
N TYR A 93 5.21 5.14 -6.87
CA TYR A 93 5.66 4.21 -5.82
C TYR A 93 7.15 4.38 -5.51
N PHE A 94 7.99 4.52 -6.54
CA PHE A 94 9.44 4.74 -6.41
C PHE A 94 10.04 5.37 -7.67
N PHE A 95 11.21 5.99 -7.52
CA PHE A 95 11.99 6.57 -8.62
C PHE A 95 13.41 5.99 -8.59
N ILE A 96 13.87 5.46 -9.73
CA ILE A 96 15.21 4.89 -9.91
C ILE A 96 16.01 5.81 -10.82
N ARG A 97 17.14 6.29 -10.33
CA ARG A 97 18.13 6.99 -11.14
C ARG A 97 18.95 5.96 -11.90
N LYS A 98 18.94 5.99 -13.23
CA LYS A 98 19.74 5.03 -14.03
C LYS A 98 21.24 5.12 -13.72
N THR A 99 21.72 6.29 -13.29
CA THR A 99 23.12 6.55 -12.89
C THR A 99 23.53 5.91 -11.57
N SER A 100 22.56 5.61 -10.69
CA SER A 100 22.74 5.05 -9.33
C SER A 100 21.73 3.93 -9.07
N TYR A 101 21.41 3.15 -10.10
CA TYR A 101 20.33 2.17 -10.06
C TYR A 101 20.55 1.07 -9.02
N GLU A 102 21.78 0.70 -8.70
CA GLU A 102 22.05 -0.34 -7.71
C GLU A 102 21.60 0.08 -6.31
N ASP A 103 21.99 1.27 -5.87
CA ASP A 103 21.58 1.83 -4.57
C ASP A 103 20.06 2.03 -4.50
N ASP A 104 19.47 2.52 -5.59
CA ASP A 104 18.04 2.80 -5.64
C ASP A 104 17.20 1.50 -5.68
N LEU A 105 17.69 0.44 -6.36
CA LEU A 105 17.06 -0.89 -6.31
C LEU A 105 17.13 -1.50 -4.93
N GLU A 106 18.25 -1.39 -4.22
CA GLU A 106 18.35 -1.89 -2.84
C GLU A 106 17.30 -1.24 -1.94
N ARG A 107 17.17 0.08 -2.00
CA ARG A 107 16.14 0.84 -1.27
C ARG A 107 14.73 0.44 -1.66
N LEU A 108 14.48 0.25 -2.96
CA LEU A 108 13.19 -0.23 -3.47
C LEU A 108 12.85 -1.62 -2.92
N PHE A 109 13.80 -2.55 -2.92
CA PHE A 109 13.59 -3.90 -2.43
C PHE A 109 13.29 -3.92 -0.92
N ILE A 110 14.02 -3.13 -0.13
CA ILE A 110 13.73 -2.95 1.31
C ILE A 110 12.30 -2.40 1.51
N LYS A 111 11.89 -1.43 0.70
CA LYS A 111 10.52 -0.88 0.74
C LYS A 111 9.47 -1.94 0.40
N ILE A 112 9.70 -2.73 -0.64
CA ILE A 112 8.78 -3.80 -1.07
C ILE A 112 8.65 -4.86 0.00
N ASP A 113 9.75 -5.32 0.60
CA ASP A 113 9.74 -6.29 1.70
C ASP A 113 8.93 -5.79 2.89
N LYS A 114 9.14 -4.54 3.26
CA LYS A 114 8.39 -3.89 4.34
C LYS A 114 6.89 -3.83 4.03
N ASP A 115 6.52 -3.40 2.83
CA ASP A 115 5.13 -3.31 2.39
C ASP A 115 4.47 -4.69 2.33
N GLN A 116 5.20 -5.72 1.89
CA GLN A 116 4.71 -7.10 1.88
C GLN A 116 4.52 -7.64 3.31
N ALA A 117 5.49 -7.43 4.18
CA ALA A 117 5.39 -7.85 5.57
C ALA A 117 4.19 -7.19 6.28
N GLU A 118 3.89 -5.93 5.98
CA GLU A 118 2.70 -5.24 6.51
C GLU A 118 1.40 -5.77 5.91
N ASN A 119 1.39 -6.06 4.60
CA ASN A 119 0.23 -6.61 3.91
C ASN A 119 -0.14 -8.03 4.37
N HIS A 120 0.81 -8.78 4.90
CA HIS A 120 0.61 -10.15 5.41
C HIS A 120 0.31 -10.22 6.91
N LYS A 121 0.29 -9.09 7.62
CA LYS A 121 -0.16 -9.07 9.02
C LYS A 121 -1.62 -9.47 9.10
N GLN A 122 -1.88 -10.58 9.80
CA GLN A 122 -3.21 -11.14 9.96
C GLN A 122 -3.66 -11.07 11.41
N TYR A 123 -4.97 -10.96 11.60
CA TYR A 123 -5.63 -11.05 12.90
C TYR A 123 -6.51 -12.29 12.95
N LEU A 124 -6.37 -13.08 14.02
CA LEU A 124 -7.17 -14.28 14.23
C LEU A 124 -8.54 -13.89 14.78
N VAL A 125 -9.58 -13.99 13.98
CA VAL A 125 -10.97 -13.62 14.36
C VAL A 125 -11.75 -14.80 14.91
N ASP A 126 -11.50 -16.02 14.45
CA ASP A 126 -12.14 -17.24 14.97
C ASP A 126 -11.11 -18.31 15.29
N LYS A 127 -10.91 -18.56 16.59
CA LYS A 127 -9.97 -19.60 17.08
C LYS A 127 -10.43 -21.02 16.80
N LYS A 128 -11.76 -21.25 16.71
CA LYS A 128 -12.28 -22.62 16.49
C LYS A 128 -12.08 -23.05 15.06
N ASN A 129 -12.32 -22.15 14.13
CA ASN A 129 -12.21 -22.40 12.70
C ASN A 129 -10.87 -21.95 12.09
N ASN A 130 -9.93 -21.47 12.91
CA ASN A 130 -8.62 -20.97 12.49
C ASN A 130 -8.73 -19.88 11.41
N GLN A 131 -9.72 -18.98 11.57
CA GLN A 131 -10.05 -17.95 10.58
C GLN A 131 -9.27 -16.67 10.85
N TYR A 132 -8.55 -16.21 9.84
CA TYR A 132 -7.74 -15.02 9.87
C TYR A 132 -8.29 -13.97 8.88
N ILE A 133 -8.11 -12.70 9.22
CA ILE A 133 -8.34 -11.55 8.32
C ILE A 133 -7.06 -10.72 8.26
N ASN A 134 -6.78 -10.12 7.10
CA ASN A 134 -5.64 -9.22 7.00
C ASN A 134 -5.92 -7.94 7.78
N LEU A 135 -4.95 -7.44 8.54
CA LEU A 135 -5.10 -6.19 9.28
C LEU A 135 -5.50 -5.02 8.38
N LYS A 136 -4.92 -4.96 7.17
CA LYS A 136 -5.20 -3.90 6.20
C LYS A 136 -6.66 -3.85 5.72
N ASP A 137 -7.40 -4.97 5.83
CA ASP A 137 -8.78 -5.08 5.36
C ASP A 137 -9.80 -4.73 6.47
N ILE A 138 -9.35 -4.61 7.73
CA ILE A 138 -10.20 -4.17 8.84
C ILE A 138 -10.41 -2.66 8.74
N ILE A 139 -11.65 -2.23 8.54
CA ILE A 139 -12.05 -0.82 8.48
C ILE A 139 -12.19 -0.25 9.89
N TYR A 140 -12.95 -0.95 10.75
CA TYR A 140 -13.10 -0.63 12.16
C TYR A 140 -13.54 -1.86 12.96
N VAL A 141 -13.41 -1.78 14.29
CA VAL A 141 -13.89 -2.80 15.22
C VAL A 141 -14.85 -2.14 16.20
N GLN A 142 -16.00 -2.76 16.42
CA GLN A 142 -16.99 -2.29 17.36
C GLN A 142 -17.33 -3.36 18.40
N SER A 143 -17.35 -2.95 19.68
CA SER A 143 -17.77 -3.88 20.74
C SER A 143 -19.24 -3.72 21.08
N HIS A 144 -19.89 -4.85 21.26
CA HIS A 144 -21.24 -4.94 21.81
C HIS A 144 -21.27 -6.03 22.88
N ARG A 145 -21.53 -5.65 24.13
CA ARG A 145 -21.49 -6.57 25.29
C ARG A 145 -20.14 -7.31 25.36
N ASN A 146 -20.16 -8.64 25.18
CA ASN A 146 -18.99 -9.52 25.30
C ASN A 146 -18.41 -9.92 23.95
N THR A 147 -18.78 -9.23 22.87
CA THR A 147 -18.29 -9.50 21.52
C THR A 147 -17.66 -8.26 20.91
N CYS A 148 -16.71 -8.47 20.00
CA CYS A 148 -16.21 -7.46 19.08
C CYS A 148 -16.53 -7.91 17.66
N THR A 149 -17.09 -7.01 16.86
CA THR A 149 -17.34 -7.20 15.43
C THR A 149 -16.29 -6.44 14.66
N PHE A 150 -15.60 -7.14 13.76
CA PHE A 150 -14.59 -6.62 12.85
C PHE A 150 -15.26 -6.38 11.50
N TYR A 151 -15.27 -5.14 11.04
CA TYR A 151 -15.88 -4.74 9.79
C TYR A 151 -14.83 -4.59 8.71
N THR A 152 -15.04 -5.27 7.59
CA THR A 152 -14.27 -5.17 6.36
C THR A 152 -15.16 -4.59 5.25
N GLU A 153 -14.65 -4.47 4.02
CA GLU A 153 -15.45 -3.98 2.89
C GLU A 153 -16.61 -4.95 2.56
N ASP A 154 -16.31 -6.25 2.57
CA ASP A 154 -17.24 -7.28 2.09
C ASP A 154 -17.90 -8.08 3.21
N ASN A 155 -17.33 -8.11 4.43
CA ASN A 155 -17.75 -9.03 5.48
C ASN A 155 -17.68 -8.43 6.89
N GLU A 156 -18.40 -9.07 7.80
CA GLU A 156 -18.34 -8.83 9.23
C GLU A 156 -17.92 -10.12 9.96
N TYR A 157 -16.99 -9.99 10.91
CA TYR A 157 -16.52 -11.12 11.71
C TYR A 157 -16.76 -10.86 13.18
N VAL A 158 -17.42 -11.78 13.89
CA VAL A 158 -17.76 -11.64 15.31
C VAL A 158 -16.85 -12.52 16.15
N GLN A 159 -16.17 -11.91 17.12
CA GLN A 159 -15.33 -12.60 18.08
C GLN A 159 -15.82 -12.40 19.52
N TYR A 160 -15.86 -13.46 20.31
CA TYR A 160 -16.09 -13.39 21.75
C TYR A 160 -14.83 -12.88 22.46
N THR A 161 -14.74 -11.58 22.64
CA THR A 161 -13.61 -10.88 23.24
C THR A 161 -14.01 -9.49 23.71
N THR A 162 -13.13 -8.81 24.45
CA THR A 162 -13.34 -7.42 24.88
C THR A 162 -12.59 -6.45 23.97
N LEU A 163 -13.12 -5.23 23.83
CA LEU A 163 -12.41 -4.19 23.06
C LEU A 163 -11.04 -3.84 23.65
N LYS A 164 -10.86 -4.00 24.96
CA LYS A 164 -9.56 -3.79 25.60
C LYS A 164 -8.52 -4.74 25.03
N LYS A 165 -8.85 -6.04 24.93
CA LYS A 165 -7.95 -7.05 24.37
C LYS A 165 -7.68 -6.81 22.88
N CYS A 166 -8.72 -6.51 22.08
CA CYS A 166 -8.54 -6.12 20.69
C CYS A 166 -7.64 -4.89 20.56
N SER A 167 -7.78 -3.90 21.45
CA SER A 167 -6.95 -2.69 21.45
C SER A 167 -5.48 -2.99 21.77
N GLU A 168 -5.21 -3.87 22.72
CA GLU A 168 -3.84 -4.29 23.05
C GLU A 168 -3.14 -4.97 21.87
N GLU A 169 -3.89 -5.77 21.11
CA GLU A 169 -3.37 -6.49 19.95
C GLU A 169 -3.27 -5.58 18.70
N LEU A 170 -4.34 -4.85 18.36
CA LEU A 170 -4.41 -4.06 17.12
C LEU A 170 -3.66 -2.73 17.20
N CYS A 171 -3.77 -1.99 18.32
CA CYS A 171 -3.17 -0.66 18.43
C CYS A 171 -1.65 -0.69 18.66
N SER A 172 -1.01 -1.86 18.67
CA SER A 172 0.43 -2.00 18.45
C SER A 172 0.82 -1.60 17.01
N ASN A 173 -0.11 -1.69 16.06
CA ASN A 173 0.05 -1.18 14.70
C ASN A 173 -0.46 0.27 14.64
N VAL A 174 0.39 1.18 14.15
CA VAL A 174 0.13 2.62 14.07
C VAL A 174 -1.11 3.01 13.25
N ALA A 175 -1.61 2.09 12.40
CA ALA A 175 -2.83 2.28 11.64
C ALA A 175 -4.10 2.22 12.51
N PHE A 176 -4.06 1.56 13.67
CA PHE A 176 -5.24 1.38 14.51
C PHE A 176 -5.25 2.30 15.72
N TYR A 177 -6.43 2.88 15.98
CA TYR A 177 -6.61 3.76 17.11
C TYR A 177 -7.97 3.59 17.77
N LYS A 178 -7.96 3.48 19.10
CA LYS A 178 -9.20 3.39 19.92
C LYS A 178 -9.76 4.77 20.18
N ILE A 179 -10.85 5.12 19.50
CA ILE A 179 -11.47 6.45 19.57
C ILE A 179 -12.41 6.65 20.74
N ASN A 180 -13.01 5.56 21.25
CA ASN A 180 -13.92 5.59 22.40
C ASN A 180 -14.02 4.22 23.08
N SER A 181 -14.93 4.04 24.03
CA SER A 181 -15.09 2.81 24.81
C SER A 181 -15.55 1.61 23.97
N TYR A 182 -16.08 1.85 22.78
CA TYR A 182 -16.75 0.83 21.96
C TYR A 182 -16.12 0.65 20.58
N THR A 183 -15.19 1.54 20.16
CA THR A 183 -14.74 1.58 18.76
C THR A 183 -13.24 1.75 18.63
N ILE A 184 -12.65 0.90 17.80
CA ILE A 184 -11.29 1.04 17.25
C ILE A 184 -11.46 1.28 15.74
N ILE A 185 -10.74 2.27 15.19
CA ILE A 185 -10.73 2.57 13.75
C ILE A 185 -9.37 2.25 13.15
N ASN A 186 -9.38 2.04 11.83
CA ASN A 186 -8.16 2.00 11.03
C ASN A 186 -8.00 3.34 10.29
N PHE A 187 -6.91 4.04 10.55
CA PHE A 187 -6.59 5.35 9.95
C PHE A 187 -6.50 5.31 8.43
N LYS A 188 -6.21 4.16 7.84
CA LYS A 188 -6.22 3.95 6.39
C LYS A 188 -7.54 4.36 5.74
N TYR A 189 -8.65 4.15 6.43
CA TYR A 189 -10.00 4.38 5.91
C TYR A 189 -10.63 5.70 6.34
N VAL A 190 -9.86 6.57 7.02
CA VAL A 190 -10.36 7.87 7.48
C VAL A 190 -10.41 8.87 6.31
N THR A 191 -11.60 9.45 6.10
CA THR A 191 -11.84 10.52 5.11
C THR A 191 -11.92 11.90 5.73
N LYS A 192 -12.50 11.99 6.96
CA LYS A 192 -12.57 13.25 7.72
C LYS A 192 -12.29 12.95 9.20
N ILE A 193 -11.55 13.83 9.84
CA ILE A 193 -11.19 13.71 11.26
C ILE A 193 -11.15 15.08 11.93
N ASN A 194 -11.71 15.16 13.12
CA ASN A 194 -11.56 16.27 14.05
C ASN A 194 -11.59 15.74 15.50
N ASN A 195 -11.49 16.63 16.50
CA ASN A 195 -11.47 16.26 17.91
C ASN A 195 -12.79 15.66 18.44
N GLN A 196 -13.87 15.72 17.68
CA GLN A 196 -15.19 15.26 18.10
C GLN A 196 -15.64 14.04 17.31
N ASN A 197 -15.33 13.99 16.00
CA ASN A 197 -15.84 12.96 15.10
C ASN A 197 -14.77 12.47 14.11
N VAL A 198 -14.90 11.21 13.72
CA VAL A 198 -14.16 10.59 12.61
C VAL A 198 -15.16 10.01 11.63
N THR A 199 -14.99 10.32 10.34
CA THR A 199 -15.77 9.72 9.25
C THR A 199 -14.85 8.80 8.43
N LEU A 200 -15.33 7.61 8.13
CA LEU A 200 -14.63 6.60 7.34
C LEU A 200 -15.12 6.58 5.88
N MET A 201 -14.39 5.89 5.00
CA MET A 201 -14.70 5.78 3.56
C MET A 201 -16.10 5.18 3.28
N ASN A 202 -16.58 4.30 4.15
CA ASN A 202 -17.94 3.73 4.08
C ASN A 202 -19.03 4.68 4.61
N SER A 203 -18.72 5.98 4.77
CA SER A 203 -19.61 7.03 5.31
C SER A 203 -20.01 6.86 6.78
N GLN A 204 -19.50 5.87 7.48
CA GLN A 204 -19.71 5.70 8.92
C GLN A 204 -19.01 6.84 9.68
N THR A 205 -19.73 7.44 10.64
CA THR A 205 -19.21 8.51 11.49
C THR A 205 -19.28 8.11 12.95
N PHE A 206 -18.18 8.25 13.66
CA PHE A 206 -18.06 7.89 15.06
C PHE A 206 -17.65 9.07 15.93
N ASN A 207 -18.20 9.15 17.14
CA ASN A 207 -17.81 10.15 18.12
C ASN A 207 -16.47 9.78 18.76
N VAL A 208 -15.58 10.75 18.88
CA VAL A 208 -14.30 10.64 19.57
C VAL A 208 -14.48 10.97 21.06
N SER A 209 -13.99 10.11 21.94
CA SER A 209 -14.08 10.34 23.37
C SER A 209 -13.11 11.46 23.84
N ARG A 210 -13.46 12.10 24.97
CA ARG A 210 -12.56 13.11 25.58
C ARG A 210 -11.19 12.54 25.99
N LYS A 211 -11.08 11.22 26.15
CA LYS A 211 -9.83 10.53 26.48
C LYS A 211 -8.91 10.35 25.27
N SER A 212 -9.44 10.46 24.06
CA SER A 212 -8.73 10.26 22.80
C SER A 212 -8.41 11.60 22.10
N LYS A 213 -7.97 12.62 22.90
CA LYS A 213 -7.70 13.97 22.41
C LYS A 213 -6.49 14.05 21.47
N ASP A 214 -5.58 13.08 21.54
CA ASP A 214 -4.37 12.95 20.72
C ASP A 214 -4.62 12.31 19.33
N ILE A 215 -5.88 12.06 18.99
CA ILE A 215 -6.23 11.37 17.74
C ILE A 215 -5.68 12.06 16.49
N ILE A 216 -5.69 13.40 16.45
CA ILE A 216 -5.19 14.17 15.30
C ILE A 216 -3.67 14.00 15.20
N GLU A 217 -2.96 14.08 16.32
CA GLU A 217 -1.51 13.86 16.38
C GLU A 217 -1.15 12.45 15.90
N LYS A 218 -1.88 11.43 16.38
CA LYS A 218 -1.71 10.03 15.97
C LYS A 218 -2.00 9.82 14.49
N TYR A 219 -3.06 10.47 13.96
CA TYR A 219 -3.37 10.41 12.55
C TYR A 219 -2.27 11.05 11.69
N HIS A 220 -1.72 12.20 12.10
CA HIS A 220 -0.59 12.82 11.40
C HIS A 220 0.69 11.97 11.49
N ALA A 221 0.94 11.32 12.62
CA ALA A 221 2.05 10.37 12.76
C ALA A 221 1.88 9.18 11.81
N TYR A 222 0.67 8.60 11.72
CA TYR A 222 0.35 7.55 10.75
C TYR A 222 0.57 8.02 9.31
N ARG A 223 0.08 9.22 8.94
CA ARG A 223 0.27 9.77 7.59
C ARG A 223 1.74 9.93 7.20
N ARG A 224 2.60 10.35 8.14
CA ARG A 224 4.05 10.43 7.92
C ARG A 224 4.73 9.06 7.80
N TYR A 225 4.16 8.04 8.44
CA TYR A 225 4.68 6.68 8.38
C TYR A 225 4.43 6.01 7.03
N ILE A 226 3.34 6.35 6.35
CA ILE A 226 2.94 5.76 5.06
C ILE A 226 3.44 6.56 3.83
N GLN A 227 4.04 7.73 4.05
CA GLN A 227 4.74 8.51 3.01
C GLN A 227 6.19 8.04 2.90
#